data_83b4fefc22a49de83be2a88a1f815bb5
#
_entry.id   83b4fefc22a49de83be2a88a1f815bb5
#
_cell.length_a   1.000
_cell.length_b   1.000
_cell.length_c   1.000
_cell.angle_alpha   90.00
_cell.angle_beta   90.00
_cell.angle_gamma   90.00
#
_symmetry.space_group_name_H-M   'P 1'
#
loop_
_entity.id
_entity.type
_entity.pdbx_description
1 polymer ?
#
loop_
_entity_poly.entity_id
_entity_poly.type
_entity_poly.pdbx_seq_one_letter_code
_entity_poly.pdbx_strand_id
1 'polypeptide(L)'
;MKVRILLRIIPVVLVIASASFAQPKDEHKLVHFQMAIFAKGPKWKTTSAEDRGRVLQQHLANVLSLYESDKMAVAGPFGDDTNLTGIFVMRTTSAAEAKAWVDADPAVKAGLMVPEMHPWWSEDHFKKPNTPLKLEKVYFGFLKTGPNRKAGDASTPEVQALQKAHIANIERLAGLKKLVVAGPFGDDSDLRGIFVFRVGSLKEAQDLAATDPMIKIDRLRIELHPWMVPEGVLP
;
A
#
# COMPACT_ATOMS: atom_id res chain seq x y z
N MET A 1 -55.58 34.67 -55.69
CA MET A 1 -54.97 35.41 -54.56
C MET A 1 -54.47 34.36 -53.56
N LYS A 2 -53.14 34.07 -53.52
CA LYS A 2 -52.55 33.06 -52.63
C LYS A 2 -51.89 33.78 -51.46
N VAL A 3 -52.43 33.62 -50.25
CA VAL A 3 -51.88 34.18 -49.04
C VAL A 3 -50.75 33.20 -48.54
N ARG A 4 -49.49 33.67 -48.49
CA ARG A 4 -48.38 32.98 -47.92
C ARG A 4 -48.26 33.38 -46.42
N ILE A 5 -48.52 32.43 -45.52
CA ILE A 5 -48.28 32.57 -44.10
C ILE A 5 -46.80 32.30 -43.87
N LEU A 6 -46.04 33.32 -43.47
CA LEU A 6 -44.64 33.18 -43.01
C LEU A 6 -44.66 32.73 -41.53
N LEU A 7 -44.28 31.49 -41.29
CA LEU A 7 -44.06 30.97 -39.93
C LEU A 7 -42.65 31.42 -39.47
N ARG A 8 -42.59 32.36 -38.52
CA ARG A 8 -41.36 32.77 -37.87
C ARG A 8 -40.99 31.73 -36.79
N ILE A 9 -39.94 30.96 -37.05
CA ILE A 9 -39.32 30.07 -36.05
C ILE A 9 -38.42 30.95 -35.16
N ILE A 10 -38.78 31.04 -33.86
CA ILE A 10 -37.95 31.66 -32.82
C ILE A 10 -37.03 30.55 -32.29
N PRO A 11 -35.69 30.71 -32.39
CA PRO A 11 -34.80 29.73 -31.78
C PRO A 11 -34.84 29.92 -30.26
N VAL A 12 -35.30 28.90 -29.54
CA VAL A 12 -35.14 28.79 -28.09
C VAL A 12 -33.66 28.45 -27.82
N VAL A 13 -32.90 29.45 -27.40
CA VAL A 13 -31.53 29.22 -26.91
C VAL A 13 -31.62 28.61 -25.51
N LEU A 14 -31.40 27.31 -25.43
CA LEU A 14 -31.29 26.60 -24.18
C LEU A 14 -29.92 26.95 -23.56
N VAL A 15 -29.89 27.87 -22.60
CA VAL A 15 -28.70 28.16 -21.80
C VAL A 15 -28.53 27.00 -20.82
N ILE A 16 -27.67 26.04 -21.17
CA ILE A 16 -27.21 25.03 -20.24
C ILE A 16 -26.24 25.72 -19.27
N ALA A 17 -26.73 26.07 -18.10
CA ALA A 17 -25.87 26.47 -16.98
C ALA A 17 -25.01 25.26 -16.56
N SER A 18 -23.77 25.24 -17.03
CA SER A 18 -22.76 24.31 -16.54
C SER A 18 -22.49 24.67 -15.07
N ALA A 19 -23.12 23.96 -14.16
CA ALA A 19 -22.71 23.97 -12.77
C ALA A 19 -21.30 23.38 -12.71
N SER A 20 -20.28 24.25 -12.66
CA SER A 20 -18.93 23.84 -12.26
C SER A 20 -19.03 23.38 -10.82
N PHE A 21 -19.16 22.07 -10.65
CA PHE A 21 -18.81 21.46 -9.37
C PHE A 21 -17.31 21.69 -9.19
N ALA A 22 -16.95 22.58 -8.26
CA ALA A 22 -15.58 22.69 -7.79
C ALA A 22 -15.17 21.30 -7.30
N GLN A 23 -14.25 20.65 -8.02
CA GLN A 23 -13.63 19.41 -7.55
C GLN A 23 -12.97 19.72 -6.21
N PRO A 24 -13.09 18.84 -5.21
CA PRO A 24 -12.36 19.01 -3.98
C PRO A 24 -10.88 19.14 -4.32
N LYS A 25 -10.24 20.22 -3.89
CA LYS A 25 -8.79 20.38 -3.87
C LYS A 25 -8.25 19.31 -2.93
N ASP A 26 -7.30 18.52 -3.42
CA ASP A 26 -6.59 17.42 -2.77
C ASP A 26 -7.25 16.04 -2.90
N GLU A 27 -7.42 15.55 -4.13
CA GLU A 27 -7.47 14.12 -4.36
C GLU A 27 -6.05 13.57 -4.16
N HIS A 28 -5.86 12.71 -3.14
CA HIS A 28 -4.64 11.94 -2.90
C HIS A 28 -4.24 11.21 -4.19
N LYS A 29 -3.14 11.64 -4.81
CA LYS A 29 -2.68 11.05 -6.06
C LYS A 29 -1.99 9.72 -5.78
N LEU A 30 -2.75 8.65 -5.85
CA LEU A 30 -2.20 7.30 -5.69
C LEU A 30 -1.37 6.91 -6.93
N VAL A 31 -0.19 6.35 -6.67
CA VAL A 31 0.73 5.77 -7.64
C VAL A 31 0.65 4.24 -7.51
N HIS A 32 0.71 3.56 -8.63
CA HIS A 32 0.73 2.10 -8.67
C HIS A 32 2.15 1.57 -8.46
N PHE A 33 2.32 0.70 -7.49
CA PHE A 33 3.52 -0.07 -7.18
C PHE A 33 3.25 -1.57 -7.29
N GLN A 34 4.32 -2.36 -7.35
CA GLN A 34 4.26 -3.79 -7.10
C GLN A 34 4.88 -4.08 -5.73
N MET A 35 4.17 -4.81 -4.89
CA MET A 35 4.65 -5.24 -3.58
C MET A 35 4.97 -6.73 -3.59
N ALA A 36 6.15 -7.11 -3.10
CA ALA A 36 6.47 -8.49 -2.81
C ALA A 36 6.49 -8.68 -1.29
N ILE A 37 5.70 -9.64 -0.81
CA ILE A 37 5.66 -10.08 0.59
C ILE A 37 6.44 -11.39 0.65
N PHE A 38 7.50 -11.44 1.48
CA PHE A 38 8.36 -12.60 1.56
C PHE A 38 8.05 -13.43 2.79
N ALA A 39 7.93 -14.75 2.58
CA ALA A 39 7.88 -15.74 3.64
C ALA A 39 9.18 -16.56 3.69
N LYS A 40 9.45 -17.21 4.83
CA LYS A 40 10.54 -18.19 4.99
C LYS A 40 10.35 -19.32 3.97
N GLY A 41 11.36 -19.52 3.13
CA GLY A 41 11.33 -20.54 2.07
C GLY A 41 11.70 -21.95 2.58
N PRO A 42 11.58 -22.96 1.74
CA PRO A 42 11.79 -24.36 2.13
C PRO A 42 13.19 -24.65 2.63
N LYS A 43 14.18 -23.87 2.19
CA LYS A 43 15.58 -24.02 2.64
C LYS A 43 15.94 -23.17 3.87
N TRP A 44 15.02 -22.37 4.40
CA TRP A 44 15.31 -21.49 5.54
C TRP A 44 15.85 -22.24 6.76
N LYS A 45 15.24 -23.38 7.11
CA LYS A 45 15.62 -24.18 8.28
C LYS A 45 16.78 -25.13 8.01
N THR A 46 16.98 -25.56 6.77
CA THR A 46 17.99 -26.58 6.39
C THR A 46 19.33 -25.98 5.99
N THR A 47 19.37 -24.68 5.66
CA THR A 47 20.62 -23.96 5.34
C THR A 47 21.33 -23.58 6.64
N SER A 48 22.65 -23.80 6.70
CA SER A 48 23.47 -23.41 7.86
C SER A 48 23.34 -21.91 8.16
N ALA A 49 23.57 -21.50 9.40
CA ALA A 49 23.52 -20.08 9.78
C ALA A 49 24.56 -19.26 9.00
N GLU A 50 25.75 -19.83 8.75
CA GLU A 50 26.83 -19.19 7.99
C GLU A 50 26.45 -18.99 6.52
N ASP A 51 25.96 -20.04 5.84
CA ASP A 51 25.54 -19.95 4.44
C ASP A 51 24.35 -19.02 4.27
N ARG A 52 23.38 -19.07 5.17
CA ARG A 52 22.26 -18.13 5.18
C ARG A 52 22.74 -16.70 5.35
N GLY A 53 23.69 -16.44 6.24
CA GLY A 53 24.29 -15.11 6.43
C GLY A 53 24.94 -14.59 5.16
N ARG A 54 25.70 -15.43 4.43
CA ARG A 54 26.30 -15.05 3.13
C ARG A 54 25.24 -14.68 2.08
N VAL A 55 24.18 -15.49 1.98
CA VAL A 55 23.10 -15.22 1.02
C VAL A 55 22.35 -13.93 1.40
N LEU A 56 22.10 -13.68 2.68
CA LEU A 56 21.44 -12.46 3.14
C LEU A 56 22.28 -11.21 2.92
N GLN A 57 23.62 -11.30 2.96
CA GLN A 57 24.51 -10.20 2.55
C GLN A 57 24.37 -9.89 1.07
N GLN A 58 24.29 -10.90 0.20
CA GLN A 58 24.07 -10.73 -1.24
C GLN A 58 22.66 -10.15 -1.52
N HIS A 59 21.64 -10.60 -0.77
CA HIS A 59 20.29 -10.03 -0.81
C HIS A 59 20.32 -8.53 -0.46
N LEU A 60 21.00 -8.13 0.62
CA LEU A 60 21.13 -6.72 0.97
C LEU A 60 21.83 -5.90 -0.13
N ALA A 61 22.89 -6.43 -0.73
CA ALA A 61 23.56 -5.76 -1.85
C ALA A 61 22.61 -5.59 -3.05
N ASN A 62 21.78 -6.59 -3.36
CA ASN A 62 20.74 -6.50 -4.39
C ASN A 62 19.70 -5.42 -4.05
N VAL A 63 19.22 -5.36 -2.81
CA VAL A 63 18.27 -4.31 -2.34
C VAL A 63 18.87 -2.91 -2.55
N LEU A 64 20.13 -2.70 -2.15
CA LEU A 64 20.81 -1.41 -2.33
C LEU A 64 20.94 -1.03 -3.82
N SER A 65 21.29 -1.98 -4.69
CA SER A 65 21.32 -1.76 -6.14
C SER A 65 19.96 -1.38 -6.72
N LEU A 66 18.87 -1.96 -6.22
CA LEU A 66 17.50 -1.59 -6.61
C LEU A 66 17.12 -0.17 -6.15
N TYR A 67 17.58 0.28 -4.97
CA TYR A 67 17.45 1.67 -4.54
C TYR A 67 18.26 2.64 -5.40
N GLU A 68 19.51 2.29 -5.70
CA GLU A 68 20.40 3.12 -6.55
C GLU A 68 19.82 3.35 -7.94
N SER A 69 19.24 2.28 -8.53
CA SER A 69 18.59 2.32 -9.85
C SER A 69 17.16 2.84 -9.85
N ASP A 70 16.66 3.39 -8.72
CA ASP A 70 15.30 3.92 -8.53
C ASP A 70 14.16 2.90 -8.78
N LYS A 71 14.47 1.62 -8.66
CA LYS A 71 13.51 0.52 -8.80
C LYS A 71 12.80 0.16 -7.49
N MET A 72 13.41 0.49 -6.36
CA MET A 72 12.89 0.23 -5.02
C MET A 72 12.33 1.53 -4.41
N ALA A 73 11.07 1.50 -3.97
CA ALA A 73 10.47 2.57 -3.18
C ALA A 73 10.80 2.40 -1.69
N VAL A 74 10.54 1.21 -1.14
CA VAL A 74 10.92 0.84 0.22
C VAL A 74 11.07 -0.67 0.34
N ALA A 75 12.01 -1.11 1.17
CA ALA A 75 12.22 -2.51 1.54
C ALA A 75 12.66 -2.61 2.99
N GLY A 76 12.32 -3.72 3.64
CA GLY A 76 12.78 -3.98 4.98
C GLY A 76 12.30 -5.32 5.55
N PRO A 77 13.05 -5.89 6.51
CA PRO A 77 12.67 -7.10 7.20
C PRO A 77 11.63 -6.83 8.30
N PHE A 78 10.79 -7.83 8.58
CA PHE A 78 10.00 -7.87 9.80
C PHE A 78 10.87 -8.26 10.99
N GLY A 79 10.56 -7.70 12.16
CA GLY A 79 11.33 -7.87 13.39
C GLY A 79 10.72 -8.87 14.38
N ASP A 80 9.72 -9.65 13.96
CA ASP A 80 9.08 -10.68 14.77
C ASP A 80 9.43 -12.10 14.28
N ASP A 81 9.09 -13.12 15.08
CA ASP A 81 9.36 -14.52 14.73
C ASP A 81 8.15 -15.18 14.05
N THR A 82 7.59 -14.50 13.05
CA THR A 82 6.56 -15.09 12.19
C THR A 82 7.17 -15.83 11.00
N ASN A 83 6.31 -16.36 10.13
CA ASN A 83 6.78 -16.94 8.86
C ASN A 83 7.19 -15.86 7.85
N LEU A 84 6.74 -14.61 8.03
CA LEU A 84 7.09 -13.50 7.15
C LEU A 84 8.53 -13.04 7.43
N THR A 85 9.24 -12.66 6.37
CA THR A 85 10.63 -12.18 6.48
C THR A 85 10.77 -10.70 6.18
N GLY A 86 9.91 -10.13 5.34
CA GLY A 86 9.95 -8.72 4.96
C GLY A 86 9.15 -8.43 3.71
N ILE A 87 9.30 -7.21 3.20
CA ILE A 87 8.62 -6.75 1.98
C ILE A 87 9.55 -5.94 1.09
N PHE A 88 9.25 -5.97 -0.23
CA PHE A 88 9.70 -4.98 -1.21
C PHE A 88 8.50 -4.22 -1.75
N VAL A 89 8.64 -2.90 -1.89
CA VAL A 89 7.74 -2.05 -2.68
C VAL A 89 8.53 -1.52 -3.87
N MET A 90 8.13 -1.88 -5.07
CA MET A 90 8.90 -1.63 -6.30
C MET A 90 8.20 -0.60 -7.19
N ARG A 91 9.00 0.32 -7.76
CA ARG A 91 8.56 1.41 -8.65
C ARG A 91 8.33 0.91 -10.07
N THR A 92 7.32 0.06 -10.23
CA THR A 92 6.84 -0.37 -11.54
C THR A 92 5.37 -0.73 -11.46
N THR A 93 4.65 -0.54 -12.56
CA THR A 93 3.27 -1.02 -12.73
C THR A 93 3.21 -2.41 -13.35
N SER A 94 4.35 -2.91 -13.86
CA SER A 94 4.45 -4.22 -14.53
C SER A 94 4.72 -5.32 -13.51
N ALA A 95 3.75 -6.21 -13.32
CA ALA A 95 3.93 -7.41 -12.49
C ALA A 95 5.05 -8.32 -13.02
N ALA A 96 5.21 -8.42 -14.35
CA ALA A 96 6.27 -9.24 -14.96
C ALA A 96 7.66 -8.65 -14.68
N GLU A 97 7.82 -7.32 -14.74
CA GLU A 97 9.08 -6.65 -14.44
C GLU A 97 9.44 -6.79 -12.96
N ALA A 98 8.47 -6.53 -12.05
CA ALA A 98 8.67 -6.70 -10.62
C ALA A 98 9.05 -8.15 -10.28
N LYS A 99 8.35 -9.13 -10.88
CA LYS A 99 8.67 -10.54 -10.70
C LYS A 99 10.09 -10.86 -11.15
N ALA A 100 10.55 -10.32 -12.27
CA ALA A 100 11.92 -10.54 -12.75
C ALA A 100 12.97 -10.01 -11.77
N TRP A 101 12.74 -8.84 -11.14
CA TRP A 101 13.64 -8.30 -10.11
C TRP A 101 13.66 -9.16 -8.85
N VAL A 102 12.49 -9.65 -8.42
CA VAL A 102 12.34 -10.52 -7.26
C VAL A 102 12.96 -11.90 -7.50
N ASP A 103 12.73 -12.51 -8.67
CA ASP A 103 13.32 -13.81 -9.05
C ASP A 103 14.85 -13.72 -9.18
N ALA A 104 15.39 -12.53 -9.47
CA ALA A 104 16.84 -12.30 -9.53
C ALA A 104 17.49 -12.23 -8.15
N ASP A 105 16.72 -12.03 -7.07
CA ASP A 105 17.22 -11.89 -5.71
C ASP A 105 17.95 -13.15 -5.21
N PRO A 106 19.16 -13.00 -4.62
CA PRO A 106 19.91 -14.14 -4.11
C PRO A 106 19.21 -15.01 -3.08
N ALA A 107 18.40 -14.41 -2.19
CA ALA A 107 17.68 -15.16 -1.16
C ALA A 107 16.51 -15.96 -1.75
N VAL A 108 15.86 -15.44 -2.79
CA VAL A 108 14.82 -16.16 -3.55
C VAL A 108 15.44 -17.29 -4.35
N LYS A 109 16.51 -17.03 -5.12
CA LYS A 109 17.25 -18.07 -5.87
C LYS A 109 17.76 -19.19 -4.98
N ALA A 110 18.21 -18.86 -3.78
CA ALA A 110 18.69 -19.85 -2.82
C ALA A 110 17.55 -20.67 -2.18
N GLY A 111 16.28 -20.29 -2.37
CA GLY A 111 15.13 -20.91 -1.71
C GLY A 111 15.02 -20.59 -0.22
N LEU A 112 15.67 -19.51 0.23
CA LEU A 112 15.54 -19.01 1.60
C LEU A 112 14.26 -18.19 1.77
N MET A 113 13.82 -17.48 0.72
CA MET A 113 12.62 -16.68 0.72
C MET A 113 11.70 -17.06 -0.43
N VAL A 114 10.40 -17.00 -0.19
CA VAL A 114 9.35 -17.20 -1.19
C VAL A 114 8.53 -15.93 -1.26
N PRO A 115 8.46 -15.26 -2.43
CA PRO A 115 7.68 -14.05 -2.62
C PRO A 115 6.22 -14.36 -2.96
N GLU A 116 5.31 -13.53 -2.43
CA GLU A 116 3.94 -13.36 -2.92
C GLU A 116 3.82 -11.94 -3.48
N MET A 117 3.29 -11.79 -4.71
CA MET A 117 3.28 -10.53 -5.45
C MET A 117 1.90 -9.92 -5.45
N HIS A 118 1.80 -8.61 -5.17
CA HIS A 118 0.54 -7.89 -5.13
C HIS A 118 0.66 -6.52 -5.81
N PRO A 119 -0.30 -6.11 -6.66
CA PRO A 119 -0.43 -4.73 -7.08
C PRO A 119 -0.92 -3.88 -5.89
N TRP A 120 -0.23 -2.77 -5.63
CA TRP A 120 -0.50 -1.91 -4.50
C TRP A 120 -0.46 -0.43 -4.90
N TRP A 121 -1.31 0.39 -4.28
CA TRP A 121 -1.37 1.83 -4.55
C TRP A 121 -1.12 2.62 -3.27
N SER A 122 -0.36 3.71 -3.39
CA SER A 122 -0.09 4.66 -2.32
C SER A 122 0.31 6.01 -2.90
N GLU A 123 0.31 7.07 -2.09
CA GLU A 123 1.05 8.28 -2.42
C GLU A 123 2.55 7.96 -2.47
N ASP A 124 3.25 8.55 -3.46
CA ASP A 124 4.70 8.35 -3.59
C ASP A 124 5.46 9.46 -2.86
N HIS A 125 5.67 9.26 -1.58
CA HIS A 125 6.50 10.10 -0.72
C HIS A 125 7.82 9.43 -0.31
N PHE A 126 8.11 8.26 -0.89
CA PHE A 126 9.31 7.49 -0.58
C PHE A 126 10.57 8.18 -1.12
N LYS A 127 11.61 8.20 -0.30
CA LYS A 127 12.92 8.79 -0.61
C LYS A 127 13.99 7.71 -0.67
N LYS A 128 15.17 8.10 -1.15
CA LYS A 128 16.34 7.21 -1.07
C LYS A 128 16.82 7.10 0.38
N PRO A 129 17.38 5.94 0.78
CA PRO A 129 17.95 5.76 2.11
C PRO A 129 19.02 6.79 2.44
N ASN A 130 19.14 7.16 3.71
CA ASN A 130 20.25 7.97 4.20
C ASN A 130 21.57 7.20 4.13
N THR A 131 22.67 7.92 3.98
CA THR A 131 24.03 7.37 4.03
C THR A 131 24.78 7.97 5.23
N PRO A 132 25.37 7.16 6.14
CA PRO A 132 25.40 5.69 6.15
C PRO A 132 24.03 5.07 6.42
N LEU A 133 23.80 3.85 5.93
CA LEU A 133 22.54 3.12 6.12
C LEU A 133 22.30 2.88 7.61
N LYS A 134 21.20 3.40 8.11
CA LYS A 134 20.64 3.10 9.44
C LYS A 134 19.21 2.64 9.29
N LEU A 135 18.73 1.87 10.26
CA LEU A 135 17.36 1.38 10.26
C LEU A 135 16.55 2.05 11.37
N GLU A 136 15.31 2.43 11.06
CA GLU A 136 14.29 2.79 12.02
C GLU A 136 13.27 1.65 12.16
N LYS A 137 12.68 1.54 13.35
CA LYS A 137 11.59 0.60 13.60
C LYS A 137 10.25 1.33 13.49
N VAL A 138 9.38 0.81 12.64
CA VAL A 138 7.98 1.21 12.51
C VAL A 138 7.08 -0.03 12.66
N TYR A 139 5.75 0.14 12.62
CA TYR A 139 4.81 -0.98 12.68
C TYR A 139 4.01 -1.04 11.39
N PHE A 140 4.18 -2.13 10.66
CA PHE A 140 3.51 -2.44 9.42
C PHE A 140 2.27 -3.28 9.69
N GLY A 141 1.11 -2.86 9.21
CA GLY A 141 -0.15 -3.58 9.36
C GLY A 141 -0.74 -4.00 8.03
N PHE A 142 -0.95 -5.30 7.85
CA PHE A 142 -1.78 -5.83 6.78
C PHE A 142 -3.26 -5.69 7.15
N LEU A 143 -4.01 -4.96 6.35
CA LEU A 143 -5.47 -4.93 6.43
C LEU A 143 -6.02 -6.12 5.66
N LYS A 144 -6.76 -6.98 6.34
CA LYS A 144 -7.37 -8.18 5.79
C LYS A 144 -8.88 -8.08 5.79
N THR A 145 -9.53 -8.87 4.95
CA THR A 145 -10.98 -9.02 4.96
C THR A 145 -11.48 -9.47 6.34
N GLY A 146 -12.39 -8.70 6.90
CA GLY A 146 -13.05 -9.05 8.16
C GLY A 146 -14.32 -9.89 7.95
N PRO A 147 -14.80 -10.60 8.99
CA PRO A 147 -15.94 -11.52 8.88
C PRO A 147 -17.25 -10.79 8.54
N ASN A 148 -17.36 -9.50 8.81
CA ASN A 148 -18.56 -8.71 8.54
C ASN A 148 -18.54 -8.02 7.17
N ARG A 149 -17.53 -8.30 6.31
CA ARG A 149 -17.51 -7.85 4.93
C ARG A 149 -18.36 -8.77 4.06
N LYS A 150 -19.41 -8.23 3.45
CA LYS A 150 -20.29 -8.98 2.55
C LYS A 150 -19.89 -8.74 1.09
N ALA A 151 -19.98 -9.76 0.27
CA ALA A 151 -19.77 -9.62 -1.18
C ALA A 151 -20.84 -8.69 -1.79
N GLY A 152 -20.44 -7.79 -2.68
CA GLY A 152 -21.35 -6.91 -3.41
C GLY A 152 -21.92 -5.73 -2.63
N ASP A 153 -21.60 -5.55 -1.35
CA ASP A 153 -22.16 -4.46 -0.53
C ASP A 153 -21.42 -3.12 -0.64
N ALA A 154 -20.34 -3.06 -1.43
CA ALA A 154 -19.48 -1.88 -1.53
C ALA A 154 -20.21 -0.62 -2.03
N SER A 155 -21.27 -0.78 -2.81
CA SER A 155 -22.09 0.31 -3.35
C SER A 155 -23.24 0.76 -2.47
N THR A 156 -23.50 0.09 -1.32
CA THR A 156 -24.57 0.53 -0.42
C THR A 156 -24.23 1.86 0.25
N PRO A 157 -25.23 2.73 0.52
CA PRO A 157 -25.00 4.02 1.16
C PRO A 157 -24.28 3.90 2.51
N GLU A 158 -24.57 2.87 3.29
CA GLU A 158 -23.96 2.60 4.58
C GLU A 158 -22.47 2.30 4.44
N VAL A 159 -22.08 1.46 3.45
CA VAL A 159 -20.68 1.11 3.20
C VAL A 159 -19.92 2.28 2.61
N GLN A 160 -20.56 3.10 1.76
CA GLN A 160 -19.95 4.33 1.25
C GLN A 160 -19.69 5.35 2.38
N ALA A 161 -20.64 5.53 3.30
CA ALA A 161 -20.45 6.38 4.48
C ALA A 161 -19.31 5.87 5.36
N LEU A 162 -19.23 4.56 5.56
CA LEU A 162 -18.17 3.90 6.31
C LEU A 162 -16.81 4.07 5.63
N GLN A 163 -16.74 3.96 4.29
CA GLN A 163 -15.52 4.21 3.51
C GLN A 163 -15.05 5.66 3.68
N LYS A 164 -15.97 6.63 3.62
CA LYS A 164 -15.64 8.03 3.86
C LYS A 164 -15.08 8.25 5.28
N ALA A 165 -15.67 7.62 6.28
CA ALA A 165 -15.19 7.71 7.66
C ALA A 165 -13.83 7.03 7.86
N HIS A 166 -13.54 5.92 7.14
CA HIS A 166 -12.26 5.26 7.11
C HIS A 166 -11.17 6.20 6.54
N ILE A 167 -11.42 6.84 5.39
CA ILE A 167 -10.48 7.80 4.79
C ILE A 167 -10.23 8.98 5.74
N ALA A 168 -11.29 9.56 6.33
CA ALA A 168 -11.14 10.65 7.30
C ALA A 168 -10.31 10.24 8.53
N ASN A 169 -10.38 8.98 8.96
CA ASN A 169 -9.52 8.47 10.04
C ASN A 169 -8.06 8.34 9.59
N ILE A 170 -7.79 7.90 8.35
CA ILE A 170 -6.44 7.87 7.75
C ILE A 170 -5.85 9.28 7.75
N GLU A 171 -6.58 10.27 7.22
CA GLU A 171 -6.15 11.68 7.17
C GLU A 171 -5.86 12.24 8.56
N ARG A 172 -6.74 11.96 9.54
CA ARG A 172 -6.54 12.36 10.94
C ARG A 172 -5.25 11.78 11.51
N LEU A 173 -4.99 10.49 11.31
CA LEU A 173 -3.79 9.81 11.82
C LEU A 173 -2.52 10.28 11.09
N ALA A 174 -2.61 10.59 9.80
CA ALA A 174 -1.53 11.18 9.03
C ALA A 174 -1.22 12.61 9.52
N GLY A 175 -2.23 13.44 9.78
CA GLY A 175 -2.08 14.76 10.36
C GLY A 175 -1.40 14.77 11.75
N LEU A 176 -1.60 13.69 12.52
CA LEU A 176 -0.89 13.44 13.79
C LEU A 176 0.52 12.88 13.59
N LYS A 177 0.96 12.64 12.36
CA LYS A 177 2.24 11.99 11.99
C LYS A 177 2.41 10.60 12.61
N LYS A 178 1.30 9.92 12.91
CA LYS A 178 1.29 8.56 13.48
C LYS A 178 1.13 7.49 12.42
N LEU A 179 0.35 7.74 11.37
CA LEU A 179 0.24 6.91 10.18
C LEU A 179 1.05 7.59 9.07
N VAL A 180 2.09 6.94 8.59
CA VAL A 180 3.04 7.51 7.62
C VAL A 180 2.85 6.97 6.21
N VAL A 181 2.27 5.77 6.07
CA VAL A 181 1.91 5.19 4.77
C VAL A 181 0.59 4.44 4.92
N ALA A 182 -0.27 4.57 3.94
CA ALA A 182 -1.50 3.80 3.78
C ALA A 182 -1.78 3.58 2.29
N GLY A 183 -2.46 2.49 1.97
CA GLY A 183 -2.87 2.27 0.60
C GLY A 183 -3.53 0.91 0.38
N PRO A 184 -4.41 0.78 -0.64
CA PRO A 184 -5.12 -0.45 -0.95
C PRO A 184 -4.28 -1.40 -1.82
N PHE A 185 -4.55 -2.70 -1.69
CA PHE A 185 -4.21 -3.69 -2.70
C PHE A 185 -5.27 -3.70 -3.82
N GLY A 186 -4.88 -4.10 -5.02
CA GLY A 186 -5.74 -4.08 -6.20
C GLY A 186 -6.06 -5.45 -6.77
N ASP A 187 -5.83 -6.51 -6.02
CA ASP A 187 -6.18 -7.88 -6.39
C ASP A 187 -7.34 -8.44 -5.54
N ASP A 188 -7.76 -9.65 -5.88
CA ASP A 188 -8.85 -10.36 -5.19
C ASP A 188 -8.38 -11.22 -4.01
N SER A 189 -7.14 -11.01 -3.51
CA SER A 189 -6.63 -11.71 -2.34
C SER A 189 -7.39 -11.30 -1.06
N ASP A 190 -7.09 -11.94 0.07
CA ASP A 190 -7.64 -11.53 1.39
C ASP A 190 -7.10 -10.16 1.86
N LEU A 191 -5.98 -9.72 1.28
CA LEU A 191 -5.38 -8.43 1.60
C LEU A 191 -6.20 -7.28 1.00
N ARG A 192 -6.52 -6.29 1.83
CA ARG A 192 -7.29 -5.10 1.40
C ARG A 192 -6.44 -3.85 1.31
N GLY A 193 -5.37 -3.76 2.10
CA GLY A 193 -4.49 -2.61 2.14
C GLY A 193 -3.44 -2.76 3.22
N ILE A 194 -2.69 -1.69 3.44
CA ILE A 194 -1.71 -1.60 4.52
C ILE A 194 -1.83 -0.30 5.30
N PHE A 195 -1.37 -0.33 6.55
CA PHE A 195 -1.04 0.82 7.36
C PHE A 195 0.41 0.72 7.83
N VAL A 196 1.15 1.84 7.84
CA VAL A 196 2.47 1.93 8.46
C VAL A 196 2.43 3.01 9.54
N PHE A 197 2.63 2.58 10.80
CA PHE A 197 2.61 3.47 11.96
C PHE A 197 4.03 3.77 12.43
N ARG A 198 4.34 5.07 12.57
CA ARG A 198 5.56 5.54 13.25
C ARG A 198 5.21 5.88 14.70
N VAL A 199 5.33 4.90 15.57
CA VAL A 199 4.93 4.97 17.00
C VAL A 199 5.92 4.21 17.88
N GLY A 200 5.86 4.44 19.20
CA GLY A 200 6.82 3.87 20.15
C GLY A 200 6.60 2.39 20.47
N SER A 201 5.39 1.84 20.28
CA SER A 201 5.08 0.47 20.67
C SER A 201 4.03 -0.19 19.77
N LEU A 202 4.04 -1.53 19.73
CA LEU A 202 3.01 -2.32 19.06
C LEU A 202 1.62 -2.03 19.65
N LYS A 203 1.53 -1.85 20.97
CA LYS A 203 0.26 -1.52 21.63
C LYS A 203 -0.30 -0.18 21.14
N GLU A 204 0.53 0.83 20.98
CA GLU A 204 0.12 2.13 20.43
C GLU A 204 -0.38 1.97 18.98
N ALA A 205 0.32 1.19 18.13
CA ALA A 205 -0.14 0.90 16.77
C ALA A 205 -1.49 0.19 16.76
N GLN A 206 -1.71 -0.79 17.65
CA GLN A 206 -2.99 -1.49 17.82
C GLN A 206 -4.11 -0.54 18.23
N ASP A 207 -3.86 0.34 19.21
CA ASP A 207 -4.85 1.30 19.69
C ASP A 207 -5.25 2.31 18.61
N LEU A 208 -4.29 2.78 17.82
CA LEU A 208 -4.55 3.68 16.69
C LEU A 208 -5.32 2.96 15.58
N ALA A 209 -4.94 1.74 15.23
CA ALA A 209 -5.66 0.93 14.24
C ALA A 209 -7.11 0.67 14.67
N ALA A 210 -7.36 0.41 15.96
CA ALA A 210 -8.69 0.20 16.51
C ALA A 210 -9.58 1.45 16.45
N THR A 211 -9.05 2.63 16.14
CA THR A 211 -9.87 3.83 15.88
C THR A 211 -10.56 3.79 14.53
N ASP A 212 -10.12 2.91 13.62
CA ASP A 212 -10.69 2.81 12.29
C ASP A 212 -12.12 2.25 12.31
N PRO A 213 -13.10 2.93 11.69
CA PRO A 213 -14.49 2.50 11.75
C PRO A 213 -14.74 1.15 11.06
N MET A 214 -13.96 0.77 10.04
CA MET A 214 -14.07 -0.54 9.40
C MET A 214 -13.51 -1.67 10.28
N ILE A 215 -12.45 -1.38 11.05
CA ILE A 215 -11.89 -2.33 12.02
C ILE A 215 -12.84 -2.49 13.21
N LYS A 216 -13.43 -1.40 13.71
CA LYS A 216 -14.40 -1.43 14.83
C LYS A 216 -15.60 -2.34 14.61
N ILE A 217 -16.03 -2.50 13.36
CA ILE A 217 -17.19 -3.34 13.02
C ILE A 217 -16.80 -4.65 12.35
N ASP A 218 -15.51 -5.04 12.45
CA ASP A 218 -14.97 -6.28 11.87
C ASP A 218 -15.18 -6.42 10.35
N ARG A 219 -15.28 -5.33 9.59
CA ARG A 219 -15.21 -5.37 8.12
C ARG A 219 -13.78 -5.48 7.61
N LEU A 220 -12.82 -4.97 8.40
CA LEU A 220 -11.39 -5.18 8.24
C LEU A 220 -10.83 -5.76 9.53
N ARG A 221 -9.80 -6.58 9.39
CA ARG A 221 -8.88 -6.99 10.45
C ARG A 221 -7.51 -6.45 10.15
N ILE A 222 -6.70 -6.24 11.17
CA ILE A 222 -5.31 -5.82 11.00
C ILE A 222 -4.38 -6.83 11.66
N GLU A 223 -3.31 -7.19 10.94
CA GLU A 223 -2.18 -7.97 11.45
C GLU A 223 -0.95 -7.06 11.45
N LEU A 224 -0.37 -6.81 12.62
CA LEU A 224 0.71 -5.83 12.83
C LEU A 224 2.04 -6.51 13.10
N HIS A 225 3.08 -6.04 12.40
CA HIS A 225 4.46 -6.52 12.52
C HIS A 225 5.41 -5.35 12.80
N PRO A 226 6.39 -5.49 13.72
CA PRO A 226 7.53 -4.60 13.74
C PRO A 226 8.26 -4.68 12.40
N TRP A 227 8.51 -3.55 11.78
CA TRP A 227 9.15 -3.46 10.47
C TRP A 227 10.37 -2.56 10.55
N MET A 228 11.51 -3.05 10.08
CA MET A 228 12.77 -2.32 10.07
C MET A 228 12.99 -1.73 8.68
N VAL A 229 13.03 -0.42 8.58
CA VAL A 229 13.21 0.27 7.29
C VAL A 229 14.40 1.20 7.34
N PRO A 230 15.05 1.50 6.20
CA PRO A 230 16.09 2.52 6.18
C PRO A 230 15.55 3.87 6.64
N GLU A 231 16.32 4.55 7.50
CA GLU A 231 16.00 5.92 7.94
C GLU A 231 15.91 6.88 6.74
N GLY A 232 14.88 7.72 6.76
CA GLY A 232 14.64 8.75 5.75
C GLY A 232 13.91 8.25 4.50
N VAL A 233 13.61 6.97 4.36
CA VAL A 233 12.85 6.43 3.21
C VAL A 233 11.37 6.75 3.30
N LEU A 234 10.80 6.64 4.51
CA LEU A 234 9.37 6.95 4.75
C LEU A 234 9.17 8.46 4.95
N PRO A 235 7.97 9.01 4.61
CA PRO A 235 7.60 10.39 4.82
C PRO A 235 7.62 10.81 6.29
#